data_9a21740a1e2f19a1f2a1a7911cfe4bfd
#
_entry.id   9a21740a1e2f19a1f2a1a7911cfe4bfd
#
_cell.length_a   1.000
_cell.length_b   1.000
_cell.length_c   1.000
_cell.angle_alpha   90.00
_cell.angle_beta   90.00
_cell.angle_gamma   90.00
#
_symmetry.space_group_name_H-M   'P 1'
#
loop_
_entity.id
_entity.type
_entity.pdbx_description
1 polymer ?
#
loop_
_entity_poly.entity_id
_entity_poly.type
_entity_poly.pdbx_seq_one_letter_code
_entity_poly.pdbx_strand_id
1 'polypeptide(L)'
;MSKQKMREEDLINRYLWDGSGEPDPEVQRLEKSLAQFRHKGEPPAFPVAVHAGEKISPFGFLQLLWPRRLAAVAAIAVIAIATSIFISRPIPPAMPRPGWDVARLEGAPTINARSIQSQKGKLEVGQVLVTNASSRATITVAEIGEIQVDPGTRIRLVQTMRDRKRISLEEGTIHAAIWAPPGEFVVDTPSAVAVDLGCAYTLHVAPDGSGLLRTTLGWVGFHSNGHDSFIPAGAACPTHRTTGPGTPYFEDATESFRNALAQLDLATLTPESRSAALQTALSQARKDDALSLWHLLSRTQDADREKVFNRFAKLVPPPDGVTREGILRLDQHQLDLWWNALGLGDISIWRFWEQTPDRPISANSQFLQKKQAMLKQAR
;
A
#
# COMPACT_ATOMS: atom_id res chain seq x y z
N MET A 1 22.05 -37.30 1.26
CA MET A 1 20.72 -37.12 1.85
C MET A 1 19.63 -36.69 0.86
N SER A 2 19.77 -36.86 -0.44
CA SER A 2 18.88 -36.24 -1.44
C SER A 2 17.90 -37.17 -2.14
N LYS A 3 18.18 -38.45 -2.28
CA LYS A 3 17.32 -39.39 -3.04
C LYS A 3 16.18 -40.05 -2.24
N GLN A 4 16.30 -40.08 -0.92
CA GLN A 4 15.28 -40.71 -0.07
C GLN A 4 14.15 -39.71 0.24
N LYS A 5 14.46 -38.41 0.44
CA LYS A 5 13.51 -37.37 0.67
C LYS A 5 12.61 -37.07 -0.55
N MET A 6 13.19 -37.19 -1.76
CA MET A 6 12.44 -36.99 -3.01
C MET A 6 11.45 -38.14 -3.30
N ARG A 7 11.66 -39.34 -2.76
CA ARG A 7 10.72 -40.48 -2.88
C ARG A 7 9.52 -40.38 -1.96
N GLU A 8 9.70 -39.81 -0.77
CA GLU A 8 8.57 -39.59 0.17
C GLU A 8 7.65 -38.47 -0.31
N GLU A 9 8.17 -37.38 -0.81
CA GLU A 9 7.38 -36.27 -1.37
C GLU A 9 6.57 -36.71 -2.61
N ASP A 10 7.10 -37.59 -3.47
CA ASP A 10 6.40 -38.15 -4.63
C ASP A 10 5.26 -39.12 -4.24
N LEU A 11 5.39 -39.82 -3.13
CA LEU A 11 4.35 -40.74 -2.63
C LEU A 11 3.18 -39.98 -2.00
N ILE A 12 3.46 -38.93 -1.24
CA ILE A 12 2.45 -38.05 -0.64
C ILE A 12 1.66 -37.30 -1.73
N ASN A 13 2.33 -36.85 -2.78
CA ASN A 13 1.67 -36.18 -3.91
C ASN A 13 0.70 -37.09 -4.68
N ARG A 14 1.00 -38.38 -4.83
CA ARG A 14 0.09 -39.32 -5.53
C ARG A 14 -1.24 -39.49 -4.79
N TYR A 15 -1.19 -39.67 -3.47
CA TYR A 15 -2.43 -39.81 -2.69
C TYR A 15 -3.33 -38.55 -2.78
N LEU A 16 -2.73 -37.38 -2.77
CA LEU A 16 -3.47 -36.11 -2.84
C LEU A 16 -4.15 -35.85 -4.19
N TRP A 17 -3.61 -36.42 -5.30
CA TRP A 17 -4.10 -36.13 -6.64
C TRP A 17 -4.98 -37.23 -7.24
N ASP A 18 -4.67 -38.48 -6.99
CA ASP A 18 -5.38 -39.62 -7.61
C ASP A 18 -5.93 -40.65 -6.60
N GLY A 19 -5.71 -40.43 -5.31
CA GLY A 19 -6.15 -41.31 -4.23
C GLY A 19 -5.37 -42.64 -4.17
N SER A 20 -4.24 -42.74 -4.86
CA SER A 20 -3.42 -43.97 -4.90
C SER A 20 -2.23 -43.90 -3.93
N GLY A 21 -2.05 -44.93 -3.13
CA GLY A 21 -0.96 -45.03 -2.16
C GLY A 21 -1.43 -44.99 -0.71
N GLU A 22 -0.47 -45.13 0.21
CA GLU A 22 -0.75 -45.09 1.63
C GLU A 22 -0.80 -43.61 2.08
N PRO A 23 -1.94 -43.12 2.68
CA PRO A 23 -2.09 -41.72 3.08
C PRO A 23 -1.23 -41.40 4.30
N ASP A 24 -0.65 -40.20 4.29
CA ASP A 24 0.05 -39.64 5.44
C ASP A 24 -0.90 -39.54 6.67
N PRO A 25 -0.44 -39.90 7.88
CA PRO A 25 -1.26 -39.83 9.09
C PRO A 25 -1.88 -38.46 9.37
N GLU A 26 -1.23 -37.36 8.96
CA GLU A 26 -1.77 -36.00 9.11
C GLU A 26 -2.88 -35.74 8.10
N VAL A 27 -2.73 -36.22 6.86
CA VAL A 27 -3.77 -36.12 5.82
C VAL A 27 -5.01 -36.92 6.23
N GLN A 28 -4.84 -38.13 6.78
CA GLN A 28 -5.97 -38.91 7.32
C GLN A 28 -6.73 -38.20 8.44
N ARG A 29 -6.02 -37.49 9.34
CA ARG A 29 -6.66 -36.68 10.40
C ARG A 29 -7.47 -35.53 9.84
N LEU A 30 -6.93 -34.84 8.83
CA LEU A 30 -7.62 -33.74 8.14
C LEU A 30 -8.86 -34.25 7.37
N GLU A 31 -8.76 -35.36 6.65
CA GLU A 31 -9.90 -35.97 5.97
C GLU A 31 -10.99 -36.37 6.94
N LYS A 32 -10.65 -36.94 8.09
CA LYS A 32 -11.62 -37.29 9.12
C LYS A 32 -12.30 -36.05 9.72
N SER A 33 -11.56 -34.94 9.88
CA SER A 33 -12.12 -33.68 10.36
C SER A 33 -13.02 -33.02 9.33
N LEU A 34 -12.72 -33.16 8.05
CA LEU A 34 -13.49 -32.58 6.94
C LEU A 34 -14.66 -33.46 6.51
N ALA A 35 -14.70 -34.75 6.90
CA ALA A 35 -15.79 -35.67 6.57
C ALA A 35 -17.16 -35.17 7.06
N GLN A 36 -17.19 -34.38 8.13
CA GLN A 36 -18.43 -33.77 8.64
C GLN A 36 -19.05 -32.74 7.69
N PHE A 37 -18.25 -32.16 6.80
CA PHE A 37 -18.66 -31.16 5.81
C PHE A 37 -18.99 -31.79 4.44
N ARG A 38 -18.87 -33.13 4.31
CA ARG A 38 -19.18 -33.83 3.06
C ARG A 38 -20.66 -33.70 2.77
N HIS A 39 -21.02 -33.19 1.60
CA HIS A 39 -22.40 -33.08 1.14
C HIS A 39 -23.01 -34.48 1.08
N LYS A 40 -24.12 -34.69 1.83
CA LYS A 40 -24.84 -35.97 1.91
C LYS A 40 -26.05 -36.04 0.98
N GLY A 41 -26.21 -35.07 0.07
CA GLY A 41 -27.32 -35.02 -0.88
C GLY A 41 -26.94 -35.64 -2.23
N GLU A 42 -27.90 -36.19 -2.92
CA GLU A 42 -27.77 -36.61 -4.31
C GLU A 42 -27.43 -35.38 -5.16
N PRO A 43 -26.39 -35.42 -6.03
CA PRO A 43 -26.07 -34.28 -6.86
C PRO A 43 -27.29 -33.91 -7.72
N PRO A 44 -27.60 -32.61 -7.89
CA PRO A 44 -28.69 -32.20 -8.75
C PRO A 44 -28.47 -32.77 -10.15
N ALA A 45 -29.48 -33.46 -10.68
CA ALA A 45 -29.44 -34.01 -12.03
C ALA A 45 -29.17 -32.86 -13.01
N PHE A 46 -28.09 -32.95 -13.76
CA PHE A 46 -27.85 -32.01 -14.84
C PHE A 46 -28.99 -32.15 -15.86
N PRO A 47 -29.57 -31.04 -16.34
CA PRO A 47 -30.56 -31.12 -17.38
C PRO A 47 -29.98 -31.87 -18.58
N VAL A 48 -30.51 -33.03 -18.87
CA VAL A 48 -30.17 -33.80 -20.06
C VAL A 48 -30.37 -32.88 -21.26
N ALA A 49 -29.34 -32.74 -22.09
CA ALA A 49 -29.42 -31.95 -23.31
C ALA A 49 -30.69 -32.39 -24.08
N VAL A 50 -31.64 -31.49 -24.22
CA VAL A 50 -32.83 -31.71 -25.02
C VAL A 50 -32.33 -31.89 -26.45
N HIS A 51 -32.40 -33.10 -26.96
CA HIS A 51 -32.14 -33.37 -28.37
C HIS A 51 -33.11 -32.48 -29.17
N ALA A 52 -32.55 -31.71 -30.07
CA ALA A 52 -33.31 -30.96 -31.04
C ALA A 52 -34.03 -31.94 -31.96
N GLY A 53 -35.21 -32.41 -31.49
CA GLY A 53 -36.12 -33.21 -32.21
C GLY A 53 -37.26 -32.32 -32.70
N GLU A 54 -37.39 -32.25 -34.03
CA GLU A 54 -38.54 -31.80 -34.82
C GLU A 54 -38.92 -30.32 -34.69
N LYS A 55 -38.64 -29.63 -35.74
CA LYS A 55 -39.20 -28.32 -36.10
C LYS A 55 -40.72 -28.45 -36.19
N ILE A 56 -41.41 -28.31 -35.07
CA ILE A 56 -42.85 -27.97 -35.09
C ILE A 56 -42.89 -26.51 -35.49
N SER A 57 -43.24 -26.26 -36.76
CA SER A 57 -43.47 -24.91 -37.26
C SER A 57 -44.73 -24.37 -36.57
N PRO A 58 -44.65 -23.38 -35.69
CA PRO A 58 -45.82 -22.79 -35.04
C PRO A 58 -46.62 -21.86 -35.98
N PHE A 59 -46.24 -21.77 -37.23
CA PHE A 59 -46.84 -20.84 -38.20
C PHE A 59 -47.99 -21.39 -39.04
N GLY A 60 -48.34 -22.70 -38.90
CA GLY A 60 -49.40 -23.30 -39.71
C GLY A 60 -50.83 -22.94 -39.25
N PHE A 61 -51.04 -22.37 -38.09
CA PHE A 61 -52.37 -22.10 -37.56
C PHE A 61 -52.82 -20.63 -37.62
N LEU A 62 -51.93 -19.70 -38.05
CA LEU A 62 -52.27 -18.27 -38.02
C LEU A 62 -52.67 -17.71 -39.43
N GLN A 63 -53.00 -18.56 -40.40
CA GLN A 63 -53.40 -18.04 -41.71
C GLN A 63 -54.92 -17.90 -41.91
N LEU A 64 -55.72 -18.09 -40.86
CA LEU A 64 -57.14 -17.92 -40.98
C LEU A 64 -57.65 -16.70 -40.15
N LEU A 65 -57.87 -15.60 -40.88
CA LEU A 65 -58.79 -14.52 -40.51
C LEU A 65 -58.37 -13.56 -39.35
N TRP A 66 -57.25 -12.83 -39.55
CA TRP A 66 -57.13 -11.58 -38.78
C TRP A 66 -56.87 -10.39 -39.74
N PRO A 67 -57.71 -9.35 -39.67
CA PRO A 67 -57.46 -8.17 -40.44
C PRO A 67 -56.11 -7.52 -40.01
N ARG A 68 -55.27 -7.14 -40.94
CA ARG A 68 -53.90 -6.56 -40.74
C ARG A 68 -53.83 -5.46 -39.68
N ARG A 69 -54.94 -4.86 -39.29
CA ARG A 69 -55.02 -3.80 -38.26
C ARG A 69 -54.95 -4.32 -36.84
N LEU A 70 -55.36 -5.55 -36.55
CA LEU A 70 -55.27 -6.14 -35.20
C LEU A 70 -53.86 -6.69 -34.90
N ALA A 71 -53.12 -7.13 -35.92
CA ALA A 71 -51.73 -7.58 -35.74
C ALA A 71 -50.79 -6.41 -35.34
N ALA A 72 -51.05 -5.20 -35.85
CA ALA A 72 -50.27 -4.01 -35.47
C ALA A 72 -50.54 -3.60 -34.01
N VAL A 73 -51.79 -3.69 -33.55
CA VAL A 73 -52.15 -3.37 -32.15
C VAL A 73 -51.55 -4.39 -31.18
N ALA A 74 -51.55 -5.69 -31.53
CA ALA A 74 -50.93 -6.73 -30.75
C ALA A 74 -49.39 -6.54 -30.63
N ALA A 75 -48.72 -6.18 -31.73
CA ALA A 75 -47.30 -5.90 -31.74
C ALA A 75 -46.95 -4.70 -30.84
N ILE A 76 -47.73 -3.62 -30.92
CA ILE A 76 -47.55 -2.45 -30.05
C ILE A 76 -47.79 -2.80 -28.57
N ALA A 77 -48.79 -3.62 -28.28
CA ALA A 77 -49.04 -4.07 -26.89
C ALA A 77 -47.88 -4.93 -26.35
N VAL A 78 -47.34 -5.84 -27.14
CA VAL A 78 -46.18 -6.66 -26.75
C VAL A 78 -44.93 -5.78 -26.52
N ILE A 79 -44.69 -4.79 -27.38
CA ILE A 79 -43.58 -3.85 -27.20
C ILE A 79 -43.79 -3.00 -25.94
N ALA A 80 -45.01 -2.53 -25.68
CA ALA A 80 -45.36 -1.74 -24.49
C ALA A 80 -45.21 -2.57 -23.21
N ILE A 81 -45.61 -3.82 -23.23
CA ILE A 81 -45.46 -4.75 -22.09
C ILE A 81 -43.96 -5.08 -21.88
N ALA A 82 -43.22 -5.35 -22.96
CA ALA A 82 -41.78 -5.62 -22.88
C ALA A 82 -40.99 -4.41 -22.36
N THR A 83 -41.32 -3.20 -22.84
CA THR A 83 -40.72 -1.94 -22.33
C THR A 83 -41.14 -1.68 -20.88
N SER A 84 -42.36 -1.93 -20.51
CA SER A 84 -42.83 -1.79 -19.11
C SER A 84 -42.08 -2.75 -18.18
N ILE A 85 -41.90 -4.01 -18.57
CA ILE A 85 -41.14 -5.00 -17.81
C ILE A 85 -39.67 -4.62 -17.73
N PHE A 86 -39.11 -4.06 -18.80
CA PHE A 86 -37.71 -3.61 -18.82
C PHE A 86 -37.45 -2.39 -17.95
N ILE A 87 -38.40 -1.44 -17.94
CA ILE A 87 -38.36 -0.22 -17.10
C ILE A 87 -38.68 -0.55 -15.63
N SER A 88 -39.54 -1.53 -15.39
CA SER A 88 -39.93 -1.94 -14.04
C SER A 88 -39.01 -2.95 -13.39
N ARG A 89 -37.89 -3.35 -14.06
CA ARG A 89 -36.88 -4.16 -13.39
C ARG A 89 -36.27 -3.33 -12.27
N PRO A 90 -36.43 -3.76 -10.99
CA PRO A 90 -35.76 -3.07 -9.90
C PRO A 90 -34.26 -3.10 -10.20
N ILE A 91 -33.62 -1.93 -10.30
CA ILE A 91 -32.16 -1.84 -10.36
C ILE A 91 -31.69 -2.57 -9.10
N PRO A 92 -30.93 -3.66 -9.23
CA PRO A 92 -30.44 -4.37 -8.05
C PRO A 92 -29.73 -3.33 -7.16
N PRO A 93 -30.00 -3.31 -5.85
CA PRO A 93 -29.33 -2.38 -4.95
C PRO A 93 -27.83 -2.52 -5.19
N ALA A 94 -27.17 -1.40 -5.52
CA ALA A 94 -25.73 -1.38 -5.71
C ALA A 94 -25.10 -2.02 -4.47
N MET A 95 -24.32 -3.09 -4.66
CA MET A 95 -23.62 -3.71 -3.53
C MET A 95 -22.87 -2.60 -2.79
N PRO A 96 -22.98 -2.52 -1.45
CA PRO A 96 -22.28 -1.51 -0.69
C PRO A 96 -20.77 -1.61 -1.02
N ARG A 97 -20.21 -0.54 -1.55
CA ARG A 97 -18.79 -0.49 -1.86
C ARG A 97 -18.02 -0.57 -0.56
N PRO A 98 -16.92 -1.32 -0.53
CA PRO A 98 -16.06 -1.34 0.63
C PRO A 98 -15.54 0.07 0.91
N GLY A 99 -15.46 0.45 2.18
CA GLY A 99 -15.08 1.81 2.57
C GLY A 99 -14.78 1.89 4.05
N TRP A 100 -14.26 3.05 4.49
CA TRP A 100 -13.87 3.33 5.86
C TRP A 100 -14.83 4.32 6.51
N ASP A 101 -14.97 4.22 7.82
CA ASP A 101 -15.77 5.16 8.58
C ASP A 101 -15.02 6.50 8.74
N VAL A 102 -15.76 7.58 8.55
CA VAL A 102 -15.28 8.95 8.72
C VAL A 102 -16.08 9.63 9.80
N ALA A 103 -15.42 10.09 10.85
CA ALA A 103 -16.01 10.92 11.88
C ALA A 103 -15.71 12.39 11.59
N ARG A 104 -16.74 13.25 11.64
CA ARG A 104 -16.59 14.69 11.61
C ARG A 104 -16.16 15.17 12.98
N LEU A 105 -15.02 15.83 13.07
CA LEU A 105 -14.55 16.45 14.31
C LEU A 105 -15.02 17.91 14.39
N GLU A 106 -14.80 18.67 13.31
CA GLU A 106 -15.11 20.09 13.21
C GLU A 106 -15.65 20.45 11.82
N GLY A 107 -16.42 21.53 11.74
CA GLY A 107 -16.87 22.13 10.49
C GLY A 107 -17.79 21.23 9.67
N ALA A 108 -17.66 21.28 8.35
CA ALA A 108 -18.49 20.54 7.40
C ALA A 108 -17.61 19.87 6.32
N PRO A 109 -16.87 18.79 6.66
CA PRO A 109 -16.14 18.03 5.67
C PRO A 109 -17.10 17.41 4.65
N THR A 110 -16.63 17.21 3.42
CA THR A 110 -17.45 16.67 2.33
C THR A 110 -16.86 15.37 1.79
N ILE A 111 -17.75 14.45 1.41
CA ILE A 111 -17.39 13.24 0.63
C ILE A 111 -18.08 13.37 -0.73
N ASN A 112 -17.27 13.36 -1.81
CA ASN A 112 -17.76 13.61 -3.18
C ASN A 112 -18.67 14.84 -3.27
N ALA A 113 -18.23 15.98 -2.73
CA ALA A 113 -18.94 17.25 -2.67
C ALA A 113 -20.25 17.22 -1.87
N ARG A 114 -20.59 16.15 -1.16
CA ARG A 114 -21.73 16.09 -0.24
C ARG A 114 -21.24 16.27 1.18
N SER A 115 -21.79 17.27 1.87
CA SER A 115 -21.45 17.52 3.29
C SER A 115 -21.86 16.35 4.16
N ILE A 116 -20.99 15.97 5.10
CA ILE A 116 -21.31 15.01 6.15
C ILE A 116 -22.24 15.68 7.15
N GLN A 117 -23.55 15.50 6.96
CA GLN A 117 -24.60 16.09 7.79
C GLN A 117 -24.62 15.52 9.23
N SER A 118 -24.36 14.21 9.35
CA SER A 118 -24.23 13.50 10.61
C SER A 118 -22.81 13.60 11.16
N GLN A 119 -22.60 13.17 12.41
CA GLN A 119 -21.24 13.06 12.96
C GLN A 119 -20.40 11.96 12.28
N LYS A 120 -21.03 11.06 11.54
CA LYS A 120 -20.37 9.94 10.88
C LYS A 120 -20.74 9.90 9.40
N GLY A 121 -19.79 9.54 8.56
CA GLY A 121 -19.92 9.26 7.15
C GLY A 121 -19.16 8.00 6.79
N LYS A 122 -19.26 7.57 5.53
CA LYS A 122 -18.50 6.46 4.99
C LYS A 122 -17.78 6.91 3.72
N LEU A 123 -16.47 6.74 3.70
CA LEU A 123 -15.62 7.01 2.53
C LEU A 123 -15.44 5.69 1.77
N GLU A 124 -16.07 5.55 0.62
CA GLU A 124 -15.98 4.36 -0.22
C GLU A 124 -14.82 4.45 -1.21
N VAL A 125 -14.36 3.31 -1.71
CA VAL A 125 -13.30 3.25 -2.73
C VAL A 125 -13.67 4.11 -3.95
N GLY A 126 -12.74 4.97 -4.37
CA GLY A 126 -12.88 5.94 -5.43
C GLY A 126 -13.44 7.30 -5.00
N GLN A 127 -13.99 7.41 -3.80
CA GLN A 127 -14.50 8.69 -3.28
C GLN A 127 -13.40 9.58 -2.71
N VAL A 128 -13.70 10.87 -2.65
CA VAL A 128 -12.79 11.91 -2.16
C VAL A 128 -13.39 12.58 -0.92
N LEU A 129 -12.62 12.57 0.17
CA LEU A 129 -12.88 13.40 1.36
C LEU A 129 -12.16 14.74 1.20
N VAL A 130 -12.86 15.82 1.44
CA VAL A 130 -12.31 17.17 1.44
C VAL A 130 -12.68 17.89 2.73
N THR A 131 -11.69 18.46 3.39
CA THR A 131 -11.85 19.38 4.50
C THR A 131 -11.59 20.81 4.02
N ASN A 132 -12.46 21.75 4.37
CA ASN A 132 -12.21 23.18 4.13
C ASN A 132 -11.33 23.79 5.24
N ALA A 133 -11.09 25.08 5.21
CA ALA A 133 -10.22 25.77 6.15
C ALA A 133 -10.68 25.71 7.63
N SER A 134 -11.92 25.29 7.90
CA SER A 134 -12.50 25.18 9.25
C SER A 134 -12.98 23.78 9.58
N SER A 135 -12.66 22.78 8.76
CA SER A 135 -13.15 21.42 8.95
C SER A 135 -12.03 20.47 9.30
N ARG A 136 -12.32 19.52 10.19
CA ARG A 136 -11.47 18.39 10.55
C ARG A 136 -12.27 17.11 10.54
N ALA A 137 -11.60 16.02 10.22
CA ALA A 137 -12.21 14.69 10.23
C ALA A 137 -11.22 13.63 10.76
N THR A 138 -11.75 12.49 11.19
CA THR A 138 -10.96 11.29 11.46
C THR A 138 -11.45 10.17 10.57
N ILE A 139 -10.55 9.47 9.92
CA ILE A 139 -10.81 8.25 9.14
C ILE A 139 -10.36 7.06 9.98
N THR A 140 -11.28 6.12 10.26
CA THR A 140 -10.92 4.83 10.87
C THR A 140 -10.50 3.89 9.76
N VAL A 141 -9.21 3.49 9.77
CA VAL A 141 -8.62 2.61 8.75
C VAL A 141 -8.83 1.15 9.16
N ALA A 142 -10.03 0.64 8.90
CA ALA A 142 -10.43 -0.70 9.32
C ALA A 142 -10.03 -0.97 10.80
N GLU A 143 -9.38 -2.10 11.07
CA GLU A 143 -8.88 -2.50 12.40
C GLU A 143 -7.41 -2.11 12.67
N ILE A 144 -6.76 -1.40 11.73
CA ILE A 144 -5.30 -1.15 11.81
C ILE A 144 -4.90 0.23 12.31
N GLY A 145 -5.84 1.16 12.44
CA GLY A 145 -5.51 2.49 12.95
C GLY A 145 -6.44 3.60 12.52
N GLU A 146 -5.98 4.82 12.66
CA GLU A 146 -6.74 6.03 12.32
C GLU A 146 -5.86 7.08 11.65
N ILE A 147 -6.53 7.95 10.90
CA ILE A 147 -5.95 9.11 10.26
C ILE A 147 -6.74 10.33 10.66
N GLN A 148 -6.11 11.27 11.34
CA GLN A 148 -6.67 12.61 11.53
C GLN A 148 -6.38 13.45 10.30
N VAL A 149 -7.40 14.17 9.83
CA VAL A 149 -7.36 14.97 8.61
C VAL A 149 -7.54 16.43 8.99
N ASP A 150 -6.51 17.22 8.76
CA ASP A 150 -6.47 18.64 9.08
C ASP A 150 -7.25 19.48 8.05
N PRO A 151 -7.53 20.76 8.34
CA PRO A 151 -8.13 21.70 7.40
C PRO A 151 -7.37 21.79 6.07
N GLY A 152 -8.12 22.07 4.98
CA GLY A 152 -7.54 22.24 3.65
C GLY A 152 -6.94 20.96 3.05
N THR A 153 -7.49 19.79 3.41
CA THR A 153 -6.93 18.49 3.00
C THR A 153 -7.87 17.79 2.03
N ARG A 154 -7.27 17.12 1.03
CA ARG A 154 -7.95 16.36 0.00
C ARG A 154 -7.37 14.95 -0.09
N ILE A 155 -8.21 13.96 0.23
CA ILE A 155 -7.84 12.54 0.30
C ILE A 155 -8.77 11.72 -0.56
N ARG A 156 -8.24 10.81 -1.37
CA ARG A 156 -8.99 9.78 -2.11
C ARG A 156 -8.74 8.41 -1.49
N LEU A 157 -9.81 7.65 -1.26
CA LEU A 157 -9.67 6.23 -0.92
C LEU A 157 -9.44 5.42 -2.20
N VAL A 158 -8.27 4.82 -2.31
CA VAL A 158 -7.86 4.07 -3.51
C VAL A 158 -8.18 2.58 -3.37
N GLN A 159 -7.87 2.01 -2.20
CA GLN A 159 -8.00 0.56 -1.98
C GLN A 159 -8.25 0.25 -0.50
N THR A 160 -9.10 -0.77 -0.24
CA THR A 160 -9.40 -1.23 1.12
C THR A 160 -9.56 -2.75 1.16
N MET A 161 -8.56 -3.48 0.70
CA MET A 161 -8.49 -4.94 0.85
C MET A 161 -7.98 -5.29 2.25
N ARG A 162 -8.21 -6.54 2.66
CA ARG A 162 -7.83 -7.01 3.98
C ARG A 162 -6.35 -6.76 4.30
N ASP A 163 -5.48 -6.98 3.32
CA ASP A 163 -4.02 -6.93 3.40
C ASP A 163 -3.40 -5.74 2.66
N ARG A 164 -4.24 -4.88 2.06
CA ARG A 164 -3.79 -3.71 1.29
C ARG A 164 -4.76 -2.56 1.46
N LYS A 165 -4.28 -1.51 2.04
CA LYS A 165 -5.02 -0.29 2.29
C LYS A 165 -4.25 0.88 1.69
N ARG A 166 -4.89 1.64 0.82
CA ARG A 166 -4.22 2.70 0.06
C ARG A 166 -5.09 3.92 -0.06
N ILE A 167 -4.52 5.06 0.24
CA ILE A 167 -5.11 6.37 -0.01
C ILE A 167 -4.20 7.19 -0.91
N SER A 168 -4.77 8.23 -1.53
CA SER A 168 -4.01 9.29 -2.21
C SER A 168 -4.24 10.59 -1.45
N LEU A 169 -3.18 11.17 -0.92
CA LEU A 169 -3.17 12.52 -0.36
C LEU A 169 -2.77 13.49 -1.47
N GLU A 170 -3.76 14.21 -2.01
CA GLU A 170 -3.57 15.13 -3.13
C GLU A 170 -3.00 16.48 -2.65
N GLU A 171 -3.47 16.99 -1.51
CA GLU A 171 -3.00 18.19 -0.81
C GLU A 171 -3.43 18.18 0.66
N GLY A 172 -2.78 18.99 1.49
CA GLY A 172 -3.13 19.18 2.90
C GLY A 172 -2.30 18.33 3.85
N THR A 173 -2.82 18.08 5.05
CA THR A 173 -2.09 17.43 6.14
C THR A 173 -2.88 16.27 6.74
N ILE A 174 -2.21 15.18 6.97
CA ILE A 174 -2.72 14.03 7.73
C ILE A 174 -1.78 13.68 8.87
N HIS A 175 -2.37 13.18 9.97
CA HIS A 175 -1.66 12.54 11.07
C HIS A 175 -2.12 11.08 11.10
N ALA A 176 -1.26 10.17 10.70
CA ALA A 176 -1.55 8.74 10.63
C ALA A 176 -0.96 8.03 11.84
N ALA A 177 -1.74 7.15 12.46
CA ALA A 177 -1.31 6.22 13.49
C ALA A 177 -1.77 4.82 13.08
N ILE A 178 -0.85 4.04 12.52
CA ILE A 178 -1.14 2.76 11.86
C ILE A 178 -0.36 1.62 12.54
N TRP A 179 -1.08 0.59 12.95
CA TRP A 179 -0.57 -0.59 13.65
C TRP A 179 -0.79 -1.85 12.79
N ALA A 180 -0.14 -1.88 11.63
CA ALA A 180 -0.27 -2.94 10.65
C ALA A 180 1.09 -3.59 10.35
N PRO A 181 1.10 -4.77 9.72
CA PRO A 181 2.30 -5.29 9.09
C PRO A 181 2.89 -4.28 8.10
N PRO A 182 4.22 -4.22 7.96
CA PRO A 182 4.89 -3.33 7.03
C PRO A 182 4.33 -3.45 5.62
N GLY A 183 4.04 -2.29 4.99
CA GLY A 183 3.53 -2.22 3.62
C GLY A 183 2.04 -2.52 3.44
N GLU A 184 1.30 -2.84 4.51
CA GLU A 184 -0.15 -3.01 4.42
C GLU A 184 -0.89 -1.69 4.20
N PHE A 185 -0.35 -0.59 4.70
CA PHE A 185 -0.88 0.75 4.50
C PHE A 185 0.07 1.61 3.67
N VAL A 186 -0.47 2.26 2.64
CA VAL A 186 0.31 3.07 1.69
C VAL A 186 -0.42 4.38 1.41
N VAL A 187 0.34 5.48 1.32
CA VAL A 187 -0.17 6.80 0.95
C VAL A 187 0.54 7.28 -0.32
N ASP A 188 -0.22 7.42 -1.40
CA ASP A 188 0.26 8.09 -2.60
C ASP A 188 0.25 9.61 -2.41
N THR A 189 1.30 10.26 -2.84
CA THR A 189 1.38 11.73 -2.95
C THR A 189 1.81 12.11 -4.37
N PRO A 190 1.68 13.38 -4.78
CA PRO A 190 2.16 13.81 -6.09
C PRO A 190 3.68 13.63 -6.30
N SER A 191 4.46 13.47 -5.25
CA SER A 191 5.93 13.43 -5.28
C SER A 191 6.55 12.11 -4.84
N ALA A 192 5.83 11.27 -4.10
CA ALA A 192 6.36 10.01 -3.58
C ALA A 192 5.25 9.08 -3.10
N VAL A 193 5.57 7.81 -2.92
CA VAL A 193 4.74 6.82 -2.24
C VAL A 193 5.28 6.62 -0.82
N ALA A 194 4.47 6.96 0.19
CA ALA A 194 4.78 6.69 1.58
C ALA A 194 4.29 5.29 1.97
N VAL A 195 5.21 4.44 2.37
CA VAL A 195 4.95 3.06 2.79
C VAL A 195 5.06 3.00 4.30
N ASP A 196 3.95 2.67 4.95
CA ASP A 196 3.92 2.49 6.40
C ASP A 196 4.61 1.19 6.80
N LEU A 197 5.55 1.30 7.73
CA LEU A 197 6.29 0.16 8.28
C LEU A 197 5.93 -0.08 9.77
N GLY A 198 4.70 0.32 10.14
CA GLY A 198 4.17 0.22 11.49
C GLY A 198 4.55 1.45 12.32
N CYS A 199 3.90 2.58 12.04
CA CYS A 199 4.38 3.88 12.51
C CYS A 199 3.26 4.87 12.85
N ALA A 200 3.67 5.97 13.47
CA ALA A 200 2.90 7.20 13.56
C ALA A 200 3.69 8.33 12.92
N TYR A 201 3.02 9.13 12.09
CA TYR A 201 3.66 10.20 11.32
C TYR A 201 2.69 11.30 10.93
N THR A 202 3.24 12.46 10.63
CA THR A 202 2.55 13.57 9.97
C THR A 202 3.06 13.68 8.54
N LEU A 203 2.14 13.74 7.59
CA LEU A 203 2.46 13.95 6.17
C LEU A 203 1.70 15.18 5.67
N HIS A 204 2.45 16.15 5.20
CA HIS A 204 1.94 17.37 4.55
C HIS A 204 2.26 17.35 3.07
N VAL A 205 1.31 17.75 2.24
CA VAL A 205 1.45 17.96 0.79
C VAL A 205 0.94 19.36 0.44
N ALA A 206 1.82 20.17 -0.11
CA ALA A 206 1.51 21.52 -0.55
C ALA A 206 0.78 21.50 -1.92
N PRO A 207 0.13 22.60 -2.34
CA PRO A 207 -0.58 22.68 -3.62
C PRO A 207 0.30 22.47 -4.86
N ASP A 208 1.61 22.77 -4.76
CA ASP A 208 2.59 22.52 -5.82
C ASP A 208 3.01 21.05 -5.91
N GLY A 209 2.53 20.20 -5.00
CA GLY A 209 2.85 18.79 -4.88
C GLY A 209 4.15 18.49 -4.12
N SER A 210 4.87 19.51 -3.61
CA SER A 210 5.92 19.28 -2.64
C SER A 210 5.35 18.80 -1.31
N GLY A 211 6.16 18.18 -0.47
CA GLY A 211 5.66 17.67 0.81
C GLY A 211 6.73 17.57 1.88
N LEU A 212 6.26 17.22 3.07
CA LEU A 212 7.12 16.98 4.23
C LEU A 212 6.50 15.89 5.10
N LEU A 213 7.26 14.83 5.33
CA LEU A 213 6.90 13.78 6.28
C LEU A 213 7.74 13.93 7.56
N ARG A 214 7.10 13.73 8.72
CA ARG A 214 7.74 13.64 10.03
C ARG A 214 7.29 12.37 10.71
N THR A 215 8.20 11.52 11.09
CA THR A 215 7.90 10.26 11.79
C THR A 215 8.03 10.46 13.30
N THR A 216 6.98 10.15 14.06
CA THR A 216 6.99 10.25 15.53
C THR A 216 7.23 8.91 16.21
N LEU A 217 6.85 7.79 15.55
CA LEU A 217 7.05 6.44 16.05
C LEU A 217 7.29 5.46 14.90
N GLY A 218 8.18 4.49 15.10
CA GLY A 218 8.51 3.52 14.06
C GLY A 218 9.29 4.14 12.90
N TRP A 219 8.98 3.77 11.69
CA TRP A 219 9.59 4.38 10.51
C TRP A 219 8.71 4.25 9.26
N VAL A 220 8.90 5.19 8.33
CA VAL A 220 8.24 5.25 7.03
C VAL A 220 9.28 5.12 5.93
N GLY A 221 8.98 4.38 4.88
CA GLY A 221 9.76 4.41 3.64
C GLY A 221 9.08 5.32 2.61
N PHE A 222 9.81 6.23 2.02
CA PHE A 222 9.41 6.90 0.79
C PHE A 222 10.04 6.23 -0.41
N HIS A 223 9.22 5.96 -1.43
CA HIS A 223 9.65 5.39 -2.71
C HIS A 223 9.20 6.29 -3.86
N SER A 224 10.12 6.64 -4.76
CA SER A 224 9.82 7.30 -6.04
C SER A 224 10.99 7.19 -7.01
N ASN A 225 10.73 6.74 -8.25
CA ASN A 225 11.67 6.76 -9.37
C ASN A 225 13.08 6.18 -9.06
N GLY A 226 13.13 5.12 -8.25
CA GLY A 226 14.39 4.48 -7.84
C GLY A 226 15.17 5.24 -6.75
N HIS A 227 14.55 6.25 -6.12
CA HIS A 227 15.08 6.93 -4.96
C HIS A 227 14.25 6.57 -3.72
N ASP A 228 14.89 5.91 -2.78
CA ASP A 228 14.30 5.56 -1.50
C ASP A 228 14.80 6.49 -0.40
N SER A 229 13.92 6.77 0.56
CA SER A 229 14.27 7.45 1.79
C SER A 229 13.65 6.74 2.98
N PHE A 230 14.46 6.44 3.98
CA PHE A 230 14.02 5.80 5.21
C PHE A 230 13.97 6.83 6.32
N ILE A 231 12.80 7.01 6.91
CA ILE A 231 12.50 8.08 7.86
C ILE A 231 12.14 7.44 9.21
N PRO A 232 13.13 7.25 10.11
CA PRO A 232 12.89 6.73 11.46
C PRO A 232 12.22 7.77 12.35
N ALA A 233 11.74 7.34 13.53
CA ALA A 233 11.20 8.24 14.54
C ALA A 233 12.15 9.39 14.86
N GLY A 234 11.60 10.61 14.97
CA GLY A 234 12.36 11.85 15.20
C GLY A 234 13.00 12.45 13.92
N ALA A 235 12.82 11.79 12.77
CA ALA A 235 13.32 12.31 11.51
C ALA A 235 12.22 12.90 10.63
N ALA A 236 12.62 13.79 9.74
CA ALA A 236 11.81 14.40 8.71
C ALA A 236 12.42 14.19 7.32
N CYS A 237 11.57 14.16 6.29
CA CYS A 237 11.98 14.04 4.90
C CYS A 237 11.13 14.94 4.02
N PRO A 238 11.73 15.93 3.33
CA PRO A 238 11.02 16.72 2.33
C PRO A 238 10.79 15.87 1.06
N THR A 239 9.79 16.23 0.27
CA THR A 239 9.58 15.67 -1.06
C THR A 239 9.34 16.76 -2.08
N HIS A 240 9.77 16.53 -3.31
CA HIS A 240 9.63 17.46 -4.42
C HIS A 240 9.01 16.74 -5.62
N ARG A 241 8.07 17.39 -6.28
CA ARG A 241 7.34 16.81 -7.40
C ARG A 241 8.23 16.32 -8.54
N THR A 242 9.38 16.97 -8.74
CA THR A 242 10.30 16.66 -9.84
C THR A 242 11.41 15.70 -9.43
N THR A 243 11.93 15.80 -8.21
CA THR A 243 13.07 15.00 -7.73
C THR A 243 12.66 13.87 -6.78
N GLY A 244 11.38 13.82 -6.37
CA GLY A 244 10.90 12.81 -5.43
C GLY A 244 11.34 13.06 -3.99
N PRO A 245 11.55 11.99 -3.21
CA PRO A 245 11.98 12.09 -1.82
C PRO A 245 13.36 12.72 -1.69
N GLY A 246 13.47 13.73 -0.83
CA GLY A 246 14.72 14.34 -0.44
C GLY A 246 15.51 13.51 0.58
N THR A 247 16.62 14.07 1.03
CA THR A 247 17.49 13.44 2.04
C THR A 247 16.86 13.59 3.42
N PRO A 248 16.54 12.49 4.13
CA PRO A 248 15.97 12.55 5.47
C PRO A 248 17.02 13.07 6.48
N TYR A 249 16.52 13.76 7.50
CA TYR A 249 17.34 14.32 8.59
C TYR A 249 16.59 14.24 9.91
N PHE A 250 17.31 14.17 11.04
CA PHE A 250 16.70 14.33 12.35
C PHE A 250 16.29 15.78 12.61
N GLU A 251 15.15 16.01 13.23
CA GLU A 251 14.58 17.35 13.41
C GLU A 251 15.46 18.28 14.28
N ASP A 252 16.31 17.71 15.13
CA ASP A 252 17.31 18.42 15.94
C ASP A 252 18.60 18.77 15.17
N ALA A 253 18.71 18.37 13.90
CA ALA A 253 19.85 18.76 13.05
C ALA A 253 19.93 20.30 12.91
N THR A 254 21.15 20.81 12.80
CA THR A 254 21.37 22.26 12.67
C THR A 254 20.68 22.81 11.42
N GLU A 255 20.23 24.05 11.48
CA GLU A 255 19.59 24.71 10.33
C GLU A 255 20.54 24.76 9.13
N SER A 256 21.83 25.06 9.37
CA SER A 256 22.83 25.05 8.30
C SER A 256 22.96 23.70 7.61
N PHE A 257 22.92 22.60 8.36
CA PHE A 257 22.96 21.25 7.80
C PHE A 257 21.70 20.95 6.98
N ARG A 258 20.51 21.23 7.53
CA ARG A 258 19.23 21.02 6.83
C ARG A 258 19.13 21.84 5.54
N ASN A 259 19.57 23.10 5.56
CA ASN A 259 19.60 23.96 4.36
C ASN A 259 20.56 23.43 3.30
N ALA A 260 21.71 22.89 3.71
CA ALA A 260 22.67 22.27 2.79
C ALA A 260 22.07 21.01 2.13
N LEU A 261 21.37 20.16 2.90
CA LEU A 261 20.65 18.99 2.34
C LEU A 261 19.55 19.41 1.36
N ALA A 262 18.74 20.41 1.73
CA ALA A 262 17.68 20.92 0.86
C ALA A 262 18.22 21.45 -0.47
N GLN A 263 19.40 22.09 -0.46
CA GLN A 263 20.07 22.50 -1.70
C GLN A 263 20.51 21.27 -2.52
N LEU A 264 21.13 20.26 -1.89
CA LEU A 264 21.61 19.06 -2.58
C LEU A 264 20.47 18.26 -3.25
N ASP A 265 19.27 18.33 -2.70
CA ASP A 265 18.08 17.65 -3.23
C ASP A 265 17.47 18.36 -4.45
N LEU A 266 17.89 19.61 -4.77
CA LEU A 266 17.42 20.34 -5.95
C LEU A 266 18.14 19.86 -7.22
N ALA A 267 17.35 19.64 -8.29
CA ALA A 267 17.90 19.20 -9.59
C ALA A 267 18.71 20.27 -10.34
N THR A 268 18.53 21.55 -9.99
CA THR A 268 18.99 22.70 -10.79
C THR A 268 20.23 23.41 -10.23
N LEU A 269 20.97 22.77 -9.32
CA LEU A 269 22.22 23.38 -8.77
C LEU A 269 23.36 23.38 -9.78
N THR A 270 24.10 24.51 -9.80
CA THR A 270 25.41 24.52 -10.49
C THR A 270 26.41 23.60 -9.78
N PRO A 271 27.42 23.08 -10.46
CA PRO A 271 28.45 22.22 -9.82
C PRO A 271 29.13 22.90 -8.63
N GLU A 272 29.38 24.20 -8.70
CA GLU A 272 30.02 24.99 -7.63
C GLU A 272 29.09 25.10 -6.40
N SER A 273 27.81 25.40 -6.62
CA SER A 273 26.81 25.49 -5.55
C SER A 273 26.59 24.12 -4.90
N ARG A 274 26.57 23.05 -5.71
CA ARG A 274 26.46 21.67 -5.20
C ARG A 274 27.68 21.30 -4.35
N SER A 275 28.90 21.64 -4.80
CA SER A 275 30.11 21.38 -4.04
C SER A 275 30.15 22.16 -2.72
N ALA A 276 29.74 23.43 -2.71
CA ALA A 276 29.63 24.23 -1.50
C ALA A 276 28.58 23.68 -0.51
N ALA A 277 27.40 23.30 -1.00
CA ALA A 277 26.36 22.68 -0.19
C ALA A 277 26.85 21.35 0.42
N LEU A 278 27.52 20.50 -0.38
CA LEU A 278 28.09 19.26 0.10
C LEU A 278 29.15 19.48 1.17
N GLN A 279 30.05 20.43 0.95
CA GLN A 279 31.09 20.79 1.94
C GLN A 279 30.44 21.25 3.25
N THR A 280 29.42 22.10 3.18
CA THR A 280 28.66 22.55 4.35
C THR A 280 28.00 21.36 5.07
N ALA A 281 27.30 20.51 4.36
CA ALA A 281 26.68 19.31 4.93
C ALA A 281 27.72 18.42 5.63
N LEU A 282 28.83 18.11 4.98
CA LEU A 282 29.88 17.26 5.54
C LEU A 282 30.57 17.87 6.77
N SER A 283 30.82 19.19 6.76
CA SER A 283 31.46 19.87 7.89
C SER A 283 30.55 19.96 9.12
N GLN A 284 29.25 20.16 8.92
CA GLN A 284 28.25 20.32 9.98
C GLN A 284 27.72 19.01 10.50
N ALA A 285 27.90 17.88 9.76
CA ALA A 285 27.34 16.58 10.14
C ALA A 285 27.86 16.12 11.51
N ARG A 286 26.93 15.78 12.40
CA ARG A 286 27.15 15.15 13.69
C ARG A 286 27.05 13.62 13.57
N LYS A 287 27.30 12.87 14.63
CA LYS A 287 27.14 11.41 14.63
C LYS A 287 25.69 10.98 14.30
N ASP A 288 24.72 11.68 14.87
CA ASP A 288 23.29 11.40 14.65
C ASP A 288 22.86 11.70 13.22
N ASP A 289 23.56 12.61 12.53
CA ASP A 289 23.30 12.92 11.12
C ASP A 289 23.83 11.83 10.15
N ALA A 290 24.32 10.71 10.67
CA ALA A 290 24.67 9.50 9.93
C ALA A 290 23.50 8.97 9.07
N LEU A 291 22.26 9.15 9.49
CA LEU A 291 21.05 8.91 8.68
C LEU A 291 21.13 9.61 7.32
N SER A 292 21.39 10.92 7.33
CA SER A 292 21.48 11.73 6.10
C SER A 292 22.70 11.36 5.25
N LEU A 293 23.84 11.11 5.90
CA LEU A 293 25.07 10.73 5.19
C LEU A 293 24.93 9.39 4.48
N TRP A 294 24.24 8.41 5.10
CA TRP A 294 23.96 7.13 4.45
C TRP A 294 23.15 7.33 3.15
N HIS A 295 22.11 8.17 3.19
CA HIS A 295 21.32 8.47 2.01
C HIS A 295 22.13 9.24 0.94
N LEU A 296 23.02 10.15 1.35
CA LEU A 296 23.87 10.89 0.44
C LEU A 296 24.86 10.00 -0.33
N LEU A 297 25.24 8.81 0.18
CA LEU A 297 26.07 7.85 -0.57
C LEU A 297 25.47 7.49 -1.92
N SER A 298 24.17 7.19 -1.97
CA SER A 298 23.48 6.86 -3.23
C SER A 298 23.11 8.07 -4.08
N ARG A 299 23.08 9.27 -3.49
CA ARG A 299 22.66 10.52 -4.14
C ARG A 299 23.81 11.37 -4.66
N THR A 300 25.05 10.97 -4.35
CA THR A 300 26.27 11.60 -4.86
C THR A 300 27.01 10.65 -5.80
N GLN A 301 27.89 11.21 -6.62
CA GLN A 301 28.65 10.46 -7.62
C GLN A 301 30.17 10.68 -7.42
N ASP A 302 30.96 9.73 -7.88
CA ASP A 302 32.42 9.80 -7.99
C ASP A 302 33.13 10.39 -6.75
N ALA A 303 33.89 11.45 -6.94
CA ALA A 303 34.67 12.13 -5.89
C ALA A 303 33.80 12.68 -4.74
N ASP A 304 32.56 13.06 -5.01
CA ASP A 304 31.65 13.54 -3.97
C ASP A 304 31.14 12.38 -3.08
N ARG A 305 30.87 11.22 -3.65
CA ARG A 305 30.54 10.00 -2.87
C ARG A 305 31.72 9.60 -1.97
N GLU A 306 32.95 9.73 -2.48
CA GLU A 306 34.14 9.46 -1.68
C GLU A 306 34.24 10.42 -0.47
N LYS A 307 33.94 11.70 -0.65
CA LYS A 307 33.94 12.69 0.46
C LYS A 307 32.85 12.32 1.50
N VAL A 308 31.66 11.92 1.03
CA VAL A 308 30.56 11.43 1.91
C VAL A 308 31.02 10.20 2.68
N PHE A 309 31.56 9.19 2.00
CA PHE A 309 32.08 7.98 2.63
C PHE A 309 33.10 8.31 3.73
N ASN A 310 34.13 9.16 3.41
CA ASN A 310 35.17 9.51 4.36
C ASN A 310 34.63 10.21 5.61
N ARG A 311 33.64 11.11 5.45
CA ARG A 311 32.96 11.75 6.60
C ARG A 311 32.12 10.77 7.39
N PHE A 312 31.33 9.94 6.71
CA PHE A 312 30.47 8.96 7.34
C PHE A 312 31.29 7.92 8.14
N ALA A 313 32.31 7.34 7.55
CA ALA A 313 33.21 6.40 8.21
C ALA A 313 33.92 6.98 9.43
N LYS A 314 34.21 8.30 9.43
CA LYS A 314 34.80 9.00 10.58
C LYS A 314 33.81 9.13 11.75
N LEU A 315 32.50 9.31 11.46
CA LEU A 315 31.46 9.48 12.46
C LEU A 315 30.95 8.13 12.98
N VAL A 316 30.78 7.19 12.08
CA VAL A 316 30.33 5.81 12.35
C VAL A 316 31.25 4.87 11.58
N PRO A 317 32.20 4.21 12.25
CA PRO A 317 33.08 3.25 11.59
C PRO A 317 32.32 2.16 10.86
N PRO A 318 32.76 1.76 9.66
CA PRO A 318 32.13 0.66 8.91
C PRO A 318 32.15 -0.62 9.75
N PRO A 319 31.05 -1.38 9.79
CA PRO A 319 31.01 -2.67 10.47
C PRO A 319 31.78 -3.73 9.65
N ASP A 320 32.02 -4.91 10.24
CA ASP A 320 32.62 -6.06 9.58
C ASP A 320 31.84 -6.41 8.29
N GLY A 321 32.58 -6.69 7.22
CA GLY A 321 32.01 -7.00 5.91
C GLY A 321 31.72 -5.77 5.04
N VAL A 322 31.86 -4.56 5.54
CA VAL A 322 31.71 -3.32 4.76
C VAL A 322 33.09 -2.79 4.36
N THR A 323 33.29 -2.64 3.06
CA THR A 323 34.54 -2.13 2.47
C THR A 323 34.31 -0.79 1.78
N ARG A 324 35.36 0.04 1.71
CA ARG A 324 35.31 1.30 0.98
C ARG A 324 34.90 1.09 -0.48
N GLU A 325 35.50 0.11 -1.15
CA GLU A 325 35.27 -0.20 -2.56
C GLU A 325 33.83 -0.68 -2.80
N GLY A 326 33.28 -1.47 -1.88
CA GLY A 326 31.88 -1.92 -1.95
C GLY A 326 30.91 -0.73 -1.85
N ILE A 327 31.11 0.14 -0.87
CA ILE A 327 30.24 1.32 -0.70
C ILE A 327 30.36 2.31 -1.87
N LEU A 328 31.57 2.56 -2.39
CA LEU A 328 31.74 3.46 -3.54
C LEU A 328 31.07 2.91 -4.82
N ARG A 329 30.94 1.59 -4.95
CA ARG A 329 30.18 0.95 -6.03
C ARG A 329 28.68 0.77 -5.73
N LEU A 330 28.21 1.24 -4.57
CA LEU A 330 26.85 1.08 -4.09
C LEU A 330 26.43 -0.38 -3.97
N ASP A 331 27.33 -1.25 -3.45
CA ASP A 331 27.00 -2.63 -3.13
C ASP A 331 25.86 -2.64 -2.10
N GLN A 332 24.70 -3.14 -2.53
CA GLN A 332 23.47 -3.06 -1.73
C GLN A 332 23.58 -3.82 -0.41
N HIS A 333 24.23 -4.98 -0.43
CA HIS A 333 24.41 -5.77 0.80
C HIS A 333 25.25 -5.02 1.83
N GLN A 334 26.34 -4.38 1.39
CA GLN A 334 27.21 -3.61 2.29
C GLN A 334 26.54 -2.32 2.79
N LEU A 335 25.74 -1.66 1.95
CA LEU A 335 24.91 -0.54 2.38
C LEU A 335 23.92 -0.96 3.47
N ASP A 336 23.26 -2.11 3.29
CA ASP A 336 22.28 -2.65 4.24
C ASP A 336 22.96 -3.08 5.57
N LEU A 337 24.15 -3.67 5.52
CA LEU A 337 24.94 -3.96 6.72
C LEU A 337 25.27 -2.69 7.50
N TRP A 338 25.70 -1.62 6.80
CA TRP A 338 26.02 -0.37 7.48
C TRP A 338 24.79 0.34 8.04
N TRP A 339 23.65 0.29 7.31
CA TRP A 339 22.38 0.78 7.84
C TRP A 339 22.00 0.07 9.14
N ASN A 340 22.04 -1.25 9.17
CA ASN A 340 21.68 -2.04 10.35
C ASN A 340 22.58 -1.71 11.56
N ALA A 341 23.85 -1.36 11.29
CA ALA A 341 24.79 -0.90 12.33
C ALA A 341 24.46 0.48 12.92
N LEU A 342 23.63 1.31 12.21
CA LEU A 342 23.14 2.57 12.76
C LEU A 342 22.08 2.36 13.85
N GLY A 343 21.45 1.18 13.93
CA GLY A 343 20.41 0.87 14.90
C GLY A 343 19.08 1.59 14.63
N LEU A 344 18.87 2.10 13.42
CA LEU A 344 17.68 2.88 13.04
C LEU A 344 16.50 1.99 12.62
N GLY A 345 16.68 0.69 12.50
CA GLY A 345 15.68 -0.29 12.09
C GLY A 345 16.27 -1.36 11.17
N ASP A 346 15.52 -2.44 10.95
CA ASP A 346 15.96 -3.56 10.10
C ASP A 346 15.55 -3.28 8.64
N ILE A 347 16.54 -2.96 7.79
CA ILE A 347 16.30 -2.63 6.38
C ILE A 347 15.78 -3.82 5.57
N SER A 348 15.91 -5.05 6.05
CA SER A 348 15.40 -6.25 5.36
C SER A 348 13.88 -6.20 5.13
N ILE A 349 13.16 -5.50 5.99
CA ILE A 349 11.72 -5.27 5.88
C ILE A 349 11.40 -4.48 4.60
N TRP A 350 12.17 -3.43 4.36
CA TRP A 350 12.02 -2.62 3.14
C TRP A 350 12.39 -3.42 1.89
N ARG A 351 13.51 -4.15 1.92
CA ARG A 351 13.95 -4.98 0.80
C ARG A 351 12.93 -6.04 0.43
N PHE A 352 12.26 -6.62 1.44
CA PHE A 352 11.17 -7.54 1.19
C PHE A 352 9.98 -6.85 0.52
N TRP A 353 9.56 -5.68 1.01
CA TRP A 353 8.47 -4.91 0.41
C TRP A 353 8.81 -4.49 -1.04
N GLU A 354 10.02 -4.01 -1.28
CA GLU A 354 10.49 -3.57 -2.60
C GLU A 354 10.42 -4.69 -3.65
N GLN A 355 10.78 -5.91 -3.27
CA GLN A 355 10.70 -7.10 -4.14
C GLN A 355 9.27 -7.58 -4.36
N THR A 356 8.38 -7.30 -3.45
CA THR A 356 6.99 -7.77 -3.45
C THR A 356 6.00 -6.69 -3.05
N PRO A 357 5.97 -5.53 -3.76
CA PRO A 357 5.17 -4.37 -3.34
C PRO A 357 3.67 -4.66 -3.25
N ASP A 358 3.25 -5.73 -3.89
CA ASP A 358 1.86 -6.20 -3.91
C ASP A 358 1.57 -7.34 -2.94
N ARG A 359 2.54 -7.81 -2.15
CA ARG A 359 2.34 -8.87 -1.16
C ARG A 359 2.67 -8.34 0.24
N PRO A 360 1.70 -8.29 1.15
CA PRO A 360 1.96 -7.92 2.54
C PRO A 360 2.87 -8.95 3.21
N ILE A 361 3.69 -8.49 4.14
CA ILE A 361 4.47 -9.37 5.00
C ILE A 361 3.48 -10.13 5.88
N SER A 362 3.40 -11.45 5.73
CA SER A 362 2.41 -12.27 6.45
C SER A 362 2.55 -12.12 7.97
N ALA A 363 1.41 -12.19 8.66
CA ALA A 363 1.31 -12.04 10.12
C ALA A 363 2.18 -13.01 10.94
N ASN A 364 2.68 -14.09 10.33
CA ASN A 364 3.54 -15.10 10.95
C ASN A 364 5.04 -14.79 10.86
N SER A 365 5.44 -13.62 10.38
CA SER A 365 6.85 -13.27 10.32
C SER A 365 7.41 -13.02 11.73
N GLN A 366 8.66 -13.40 11.96
CA GLN A 366 9.43 -13.09 13.19
C GLN A 366 9.38 -11.59 13.57
N PHE A 367 9.05 -10.74 12.60
CA PHE A 367 8.86 -9.31 12.74
C PHE A 367 7.71 -8.95 13.66
N LEU A 368 6.52 -9.57 13.53
CA LEU A 368 5.39 -9.28 14.42
C LEU A 368 5.67 -9.74 15.85
N GLN A 369 6.38 -10.86 16.02
CA GLN A 369 6.81 -11.31 17.34
C GLN A 369 7.79 -10.31 17.98
N LYS A 370 8.75 -9.78 17.21
CA LYS A 370 9.72 -8.78 17.68
C LYS A 370 9.04 -7.44 18.01
N LYS A 371 8.08 -6.99 17.19
CA LYS A 371 7.30 -5.78 17.43
C LYS A 371 6.40 -5.90 18.67
N GLN A 372 5.73 -7.03 18.86
CA GLN A 372 4.94 -7.29 20.07
C GLN A 372 5.81 -7.29 21.35
N ALA A 373 7.04 -7.79 21.25
CA ALA A 373 8.00 -7.75 22.36
C ALA A 373 8.41 -6.29 22.66
N MET A 374 8.70 -5.48 21.67
CA MET A 374 9.05 -4.05 21.83
C MET A 374 7.90 -3.23 22.43
N LEU A 375 6.66 -3.47 21.99
CA LEU A 375 5.47 -2.78 22.54
C LEU A 375 5.16 -3.20 24.00
N LYS A 376 5.52 -4.43 24.39
CA LYS A 376 5.41 -4.88 25.79
C LYS A 376 6.47 -4.26 26.71
N GLN A 377 7.63 -3.88 26.18
CA GLN A 377 8.69 -3.19 26.92
C GLN A 377 8.47 -1.68 27.05
N ALA A 378 7.63 -1.09 26.20
CA ALA A 378 7.31 0.34 26.20
C ALA A 378 6.06 0.70 27.03
N ARG A 379 5.42 -0.30 27.66
CA ARG A 379 4.34 -0.17 28.66
C ARG A 379 4.90 -0.43 30.05
#